data_98a6c0ff7c93ff2bb7f379d3f60dda29
#
_entry.id   98a6c0ff7c93ff2bb7f379d3f60dda29
#
_cell.length_a   1.000
_cell.length_b   1.000
_cell.length_c   1.000
_cell.angle_alpha   90.00
_cell.angle_beta   90.00
_cell.angle_gamma   90.00
#
_symmetry.space_group_name_H-M   'P 1'
#
loop_
_entity.id
_entity.type
_entity.pdbx_description
1 polymer ?
#
loop_
_entity_poly.entity_id
_entity_poly.type
_entity_poly.pdbx_seq_one_letter_code
_entity_poly.pdbx_strand_id
1 'polypeptide(L)'
;MSTEKIIKSKSGWLFLLITIVLFAVAALFTLNFVLSAIAADRNPLLDPSFPSIIGALVFFFAGMFVSSGLFSLQPGQAKVCVLFGKYIGTVKDEGLRWANPYYAKTLSTNVGDLSSLAAGVTPSVSVHTSIISTRARTLNGDVLKVNDRMGNPIEIAEVVVWRVSDTAKALFDVDDYDSYVTMQAETALRHVASIYSYDHMEDESESNTAITLRSNIEEVSEALQSELSRNLSVAGITVDDARLTHLSYAPEIAQAMLRRQQAEAIIAARKKIVEGAVSMVDMALTQLSENGVVEFDEDRKAVMASNLMVVLCGESEAQPVLNTGSLQQ
;
A
#
# COMPACT_ATOMS: atom_id res chain seq x y z
N MET A 1 -11.61 -15.06 -15.60
CA MET A 1 -11.70 -13.89 -14.71
C MET A 1 -13.12 -13.77 -14.20
N SER A 2 -13.29 -13.89 -12.91
CA SER A 2 -14.58 -13.76 -12.22
C SER A 2 -14.96 -12.28 -12.18
N THR A 3 -16.15 -11.96 -12.64
CA THR A 3 -16.70 -10.59 -12.54
C THR A 3 -17.66 -10.52 -11.36
N GLU A 4 -17.52 -9.49 -10.55
CA GLU A 4 -18.38 -9.28 -9.38
C GLU A 4 -19.82 -9.04 -9.81
N LYS A 5 -20.74 -9.85 -9.24
CA LYS A 5 -22.18 -9.67 -9.40
C LYS A 5 -22.79 -9.26 -8.07
N ILE A 6 -23.25 -8.02 -7.99
CA ILE A 6 -23.89 -7.52 -6.76
C ILE A 6 -25.32 -8.07 -6.68
N ILE A 7 -25.66 -8.71 -5.56
CA ILE A 7 -26.99 -9.25 -5.28
C ILE A 7 -27.59 -8.46 -4.11
N LYS A 8 -28.84 -8.01 -4.27
CA LYS A 8 -29.61 -7.43 -3.17
C LYS A 8 -30.08 -8.54 -2.24
N SER A 9 -29.67 -8.47 -0.98
CA SER A 9 -30.13 -9.41 0.05
C SER A 9 -31.50 -9.03 0.59
N LYS A 10 -32.26 -10.04 1.07
CA LYS A 10 -33.56 -9.80 1.71
C LYS A 10 -33.36 -9.24 3.13
N SER A 11 -34.30 -8.43 3.61
CA SER A 11 -34.25 -7.87 4.97
C SER A 11 -34.25 -8.98 6.02
N GLY A 12 -33.23 -9.01 6.89
CA GLY A 12 -33.13 -10.00 7.95
C GLY A 12 -34.17 -9.83 9.06
N TRP A 13 -34.69 -8.61 9.26
CA TRP A 13 -35.72 -8.35 10.26
C TRP A 13 -37.01 -9.10 10.01
N LEU A 14 -37.45 -9.18 8.75
CA LEU A 14 -38.63 -9.94 8.36
C LEU A 14 -38.43 -11.44 8.62
N PHE A 15 -37.26 -11.99 8.25
CA PHE A 15 -36.96 -13.41 8.48
C PHE A 15 -36.74 -13.74 9.95
N LEU A 16 -36.24 -12.82 10.75
CA LEU A 16 -36.14 -12.94 12.20
C LEU A 16 -37.54 -13.05 12.81
N LEU A 17 -38.50 -12.19 12.40
CA LEU A 17 -39.87 -12.27 12.85
C LEU A 17 -40.53 -13.62 12.44
N ILE A 18 -40.30 -14.08 11.22
CA ILE A 18 -40.78 -15.39 10.77
C ILE A 18 -40.20 -16.52 11.63
N THR A 19 -38.91 -16.44 11.97
CA THR A 19 -38.25 -17.43 12.84
C THR A 19 -38.88 -17.46 14.23
N ILE A 20 -39.15 -16.29 14.82
CA ILE A 20 -39.82 -16.19 16.15
C ILE A 20 -41.21 -16.82 16.10
N VAL A 21 -41.98 -16.51 15.05
CA VAL A 21 -43.34 -17.07 14.86
C VAL A 21 -43.28 -18.60 14.71
N LEU A 22 -42.35 -19.12 13.92
CA LEU A 22 -42.18 -20.58 13.74
C LEU A 22 -41.83 -21.28 15.06
N PHE A 23 -40.96 -20.73 15.90
CA PHE A 23 -40.66 -21.27 17.22
C PHE A 23 -41.83 -21.12 18.18
N ALA A 24 -42.61 -20.03 18.14
CA ALA A 24 -43.78 -19.86 18.95
C ALA A 24 -44.87 -20.90 18.59
N VAL A 25 -45.08 -21.17 17.29
CA VAL A 25 -45.99 -22.19 16.80
C VAL A 25 -45.53 -23.60 17.23
N ALA A 26 -44.23 -23.89 17.12
CA ALA A 26 -43.64 -25.14 17.61
C ALA A 26 -43.88 -25.32 19.11
N ALA A 27 -43.69 -24.25 19.92
CA ALA A 27 -43.97 -24.27 21.35
C ALA A 27 -45.44 -24.50 21.67
N LEU A 28 -46.37 -23.93 20.91
CA LEU A 28 -47.82 -24.20 21.06
C LEU A 28 -48.18 -25.64 20.77
N PHE A 29 -47.60 -26.24 19.72
CA PHE A 29 -47.82 -27.64 19.40
C PHE A 29 -47.24 -28.58 20.46
N THR A 30 -46.05 -28.26 21.03
CA THR A 30 -45.49 -29.05 22.16
C THR A 30 -46.37 -28.93 23.40
N LEU A 31 -46.86 -27.73 23.72
CA LEU A 31 -47.77 -27.52 24.84
C LEU A 31 -49.07 -28.34 24.67
N ASN A 32 -49.66 -28.31 23.45
CA ASN A 32 -50.85 -29.09 23.15
C ASN A 32 -50.60 -30.60 23.32
N PHE A 33 -49.46 -31.09 22.83
CA PHE A 33 -49.09 -32.50 23.04
C PHE A 33 -48.97 -32.85 24.53
N VAL A 34 -48.28 -32.03 25.33
CA VAL A 34 -48.12 -32.25 26.79
C VAL A 34 -49.50 -32.25 27.50
N LEU A 35 -50.40 -31.31 27.17
CA LEU A 35 -51.73 -31.25 27.75
C LEU A 35 -52.55 -32.45 27.34
N SER A 36 -52.48 -32.94 26.08
CA SER A 36 -53.18 -34.13 25.64
C SER A 36 -52.64 -35.40 26.28
N ALA A 37 -51.31 -35.49 26.51
CA ALA A 37 -50.70 -36.61 27.23
C ALA A 37 -51.13 -36.69 28.70
N ILE A 38 -51.21 -35.54 29.40
CA ILE A 38 -51.71 -35.44 30.79
C ILE A 38 -53.20 -35.80 30.86
N ALA A 39 -53.97 -35.45 29.84
CA ALA A 39 -55.39 -35.78 29.77
C ALA A 39 -55.60 -37.29 29.52
N ALA A 40 -54.76 -37.91 28.69
CA ALA A 40 -54.77 -39.35 28.43
C ALA A 40 -54.36 -40.20 29.66
N ASP A 41 -53.46 -39.69 30.51
CA ASP A 41 -53.08 -40.34 31.75
C ASP A 41 -54.25 -40.36 32.76
N ARG A 42 -55.14 -39.34 32.72
CA ARG A 42 -56.32 -39.24 33.57
C ARG A 42 -57.51 -40.04 33.03
N ASN A 43 -57.60 -40.25 31.75
CA ASN A 43 -58.69 -40.99 31.08
C ASN A 43 -58.12 -41.99 30.05
N PRO A 44 -58.11 -43.29 30.31
CA PRO A 44 -57.51 -44.27 29.43
C PRO A 44 -58.22 -44.50 28.06
N LEU A 45 -59.35 -43.76 27.83
CA LEU A 45 -60.05 -43.73 26.55
C LEU A 45 -59.56 -42.63 25.60
N LEU A 46 -58.63 -41.75 26.02
CA LEU A 46 -58.08 -40.68 25.22
C LEU A 46 -56.67 -40.98 24.80
N ASP A 47 -56.39 -41.03 23.50
CA ASP A 47 -55.04 -41.22 23.00
C ASP A 47 -54.29 -39.87 22.95
N PRO A 48 -52.98 -39.86 23.27
CA PRO A 48 -52.16 -38.63 23.08
C PRO A 48 -52.15 -38.19 21.64
N SER A 49 -52.23 -36.89 21.42
CA SER A 49 -52.25 -36.32 20.05
C SER A 49 -50.88 -36.38 19.37
N PHE A 50 -50.49 -37.56 18.87
CA PHE A 50 -49.24 -37.79 18.12
C PHE A 50 -49.04 -36.81 16.94
N PRO A 51 -50.09 -36.37 16.18
CA PRO A 51 -49.93 -35.35 15.14
C PRO A 51 -49.38 -34.00 15.67
N SER A 52 -49.61 -33.66 16.95
CA SER A 52 -49.12 -32.43 17.53
C SER A 52 -47.58 -32.46 17.72
N ILE A 53 -46.98 -33.60 18.09
CA ILE A 53 -45.53 -33.69 18.23
C ILE A 53 -44.83 -33.68 16.85
N ILE A 54 -45.46 -34.29 15.83
CA ILE A 54 -44.93 -34.20 14.45
C ILE A 54 -44.99 -32.75 13.96
N GLY A 55 -46.06 -32.02 14.22
CA GLY A 55 -46.18 -30.59 13.91
C GLY A 55 -45.10 -29.76 14.62
N ALA A 56 -44.90 -30.00 15.91
CA ALA A 56 -43.87 -29.32 16.68
C ALA A 56 -42.46 -29.53 16.07
N LEU A 57 -42.11 -30.76 15.71
CA LEU A 57 -40.83 -31.07 15.07
C LEU A 57 -40.65 -30.38 13.72
N VAL A 58 -41.67 -30.41 12.87
CA VAL A 58 -41.64 -29.76 11.55
C VAL A 58 -41.42 -28.26 11.68
N PHE A 59 -42.18 -27.56 12.54
CA PHE A 59 -42.02 -26.14 12.75
C PHE A 59 -40.71 -25.77 13.42
N PHE A 60 -40.22 -26.59 14.33
CA PHE A 60 -38.91 -26.42 14.97
C PHE A 60 -37.77 -26.51 13.94
N PHE A 61 -37.74 -27.55 13.12
CA PHE A 61 -36.73 -27.70 12.08
C PHE A 61 -36.85 -26.62 10.99
N ALA A 62 -38.05 -26.21 10.63
CA ALA A 62 -38.26 -25.08 9.72
C ALA A 62 -37.73 -23.77 10.30
N GLY A 63 -37.97 -23.51 11.60
CA GLY A 63 -37.40 -22.36 12.31
C GLY A 63 -35.88 -22.38 12.37
N MET A 64 -35.30 -23.54 12.67
CA MET A 64 -33.85 -23.74 12.68
C MET A 64 -33.24 -23.49 11.28
N PHE A 65 -33.88 -23.99 10.24
CA PHE A 65 -33.46 -23.77 8.85
C PHE A 65 -33.47 -22.29 8.47
N VAL A 66 -34.56 -21.57 8.73
CA VAL A 66 -34.68 -20.14 8.45
C VAL A 66 -33.67 -19.33 9.26
N SER A 67 -33.48 -19.65 10.54
CA SER A 67 -32.49 -19.02 11.43
C SER A 67 -31.06 -19.16 10.92
N SER A 68 -30.70 -20.32 10.35
CA SER A 68 -29.36 -20.57 9.81
C SER A 68 -28.97 -19.65 8.64
N GLY A 69 -29.94 -19.03 7.97
CA GLY A 69 -29.73 -18.08 6.88
C GLY A 69 -29.52 -16.62 7.32
N LEU A 70 -29.71 -16.32 8.63
CA LEU A 70 -29.48 -14.97 9.15
C LEU A 70 -27.99 -14.68 9.29
N PHE A 71 -27.57 -13.48 8.87
CA PHE A 71 -26.22 -12.96 9.07
C PHE A 71 -26.25 -11.44 9.21
N SER A 72 -25.22 -10.90 9.85
CA SER A 72 -25.04 -9.45 9.96
C SER A 72 -23.81 -9.01 9.21
N LEU A 73 -23.91 -7.90 8.45
CA LEU A 73 -22.80 -7.25 7.80
C LEU A 73 -22.58 -5.88 8.41
N GLN A 74 -21.32 -5.61 8.76
CA GLN A 74 -20.90 -4.29 9.22
C GLN A 74 -20.59 -3.39 8.01
N PRO A 75 -20.64 -2.06 8.17
CA PRO A 75 -20.17 -1.12 7.16
C PRO A 75 -18.73 -1.44 6.72
N GLY A 76 -18.50 -1.49 5.40
CA GLY A 76 -17.19 -1.84 4.85
C GLY A 76 -16.88 -3.35 4.87
N GLN A 77 -17.92 -4.20 4.92
CA GLN A 77 -17.80 -5.65 4.71
C GLN A 77 -18.68 -6.09 3.55
N ALA A 78 -18.24 -7.13 2.86
CA ALA A 78 -19.00 -7.78 1.80
C ALA A 78 -19.04 -9.29 2.04
N LYS A 79 -20.19 -9.92 1.77
CA LYS A 79 -20.35 -11.37 1.85
C LYS A 79 -20.43 -11.98 0.47
N VAL A 80 -19.52 -12.87 0.17
CA VAL A 80 -19.49 -13.64 -1.07
C VAL A 80 -20.36 -14.88 -0.92
N CYS A 81 -21.34 -15.04 -1.83
CA CYS A 81 -22.29 -16.12 -1.81
C CYS A 81 -21.92 -17.17 -2.85
N VAL A 82 -21.54 -18.35 -2.36
CA VAL A 82 -21.19 -19.52 -3.18
C VAL A 82 -22.17 -20.64 -2.85
N LEU A 83 -22.81 -21.20 -3.88
CA LEU A 83 -23.76 -22.31 -3.76
C LEU A 83 -23.19 -23.53 -4.49
N PHE A 84 -22.90 -24.61 -3.76
CA PHE A 84 -22.35 -25.87 -4.31
C PHE A 84 -21.15 -25.64 -5.26
N GLY A 85 -20.21 -24.74 -4.86
CA GLY A 85 -19.02 -24.43 -5.66
C GLY A 85 -19.23 -23.42 -6.78
N LYS A 86 -20.48 -22.94 -7.02
CA LYS A 86 -20.77 -21.92 -8.02
C LYS A 86 -20.92 -20.55 -7.36
N TYR A 87 -20.15 -19.57 -7.83
CA TYR A 87 -20.32 -18.18 -7.44
C TYR A 87 -21.69 -17.64 -7.92
N ILE A 88 -22.50 -17.14 -7.00
CA ILE A 88 -23.83 -16.57 -7.27
C ILE A 88 -23.77 -15.05 -7.29
N GLY A 89 -22.99 -14.46 -6.35
CA GLY A 89 -22.80 -13.03 -6.26
C GLY A 89 -22.36 -12.57 -4.87
N THR A 90 -22.17 -11.26 -4.73
CA THR A 90 -21.70 -10.61 -3.51
C THR A 90 -22.78 -9.69 -2.94
N VAL A 91 -22.98 -9.77 -1.62
CA VAL A 91 -23.87 -8.89 -0.86
C VAL A 91 -23.03 -7.82 -0.19
N LYS A 92 -23.29 -6.54 -0.49
CA LYS A 92 -22.65 -5.35 0.12
C LYS A 92 -23.60 -4.56 1.03
N ASP A 93 -24.89 -4.95 1.08
CA ASP A 93 -25.89 -4.28 1.90
C ASP A 93 -25.63 -4.50 3.40
N GLU A 94 -25.53 -3.43 4.17
CA GLU A 94 -25.27 -3.43 5.61
C GLU A 94 -26.46 -3.91 6.45
N GLY A 95 -26.17 -4.29 7.71
CA GLY A 95 -27.17 -4.64 8.71
C GLY A 95 -27.51 -6.11 8.75
N LEU A 96 -28.66 -6.41 9.40
CA LEU A 96 -29.17 -7.78 9.50
C LEU A 96 -29.84 -8.19 8.19
N ARG A 97 -29.30 -9.22 7.56
CA ARG A 97 -29.73 -9.72 6.26
C ARG A 97 -29.98 -11.22 6.31
N TRP A 98 -30.74 -11.70 5.33
CA TRP A 98 -31.01 -13.10 5.17
C TRP A 98 -30.59 -13.59 3.79
N ALA A 99 -29.87 -14.69 3.77
CA ALA A 99 -29.45 -15.40 2.57
C ALA A 99 -29.75 -16.89 2.70
N ASN A 100 -29.74 -17.59 1.57
CA ASN A 100 -29.98 -19.03 1.57
C ASN A 100 -29.01 -19.77 2.51
N PRO A 101 -29.51 -20.58 3.47
CA PRO A 101 -28.68 -21.35 4.40
C PRO A 101 -27.65 -22.26 3.75
N TYR A 102 -27.86 -22.67 2.50
CA TYR A 102 -26.95 -23.53 1.74
C TYR A 102 -25.73 -22.81 1.17
N TYR A 103 -25.64 -21.47 1.34
CA TYR A 103 -24.44 -20.75 0.93
C TYR A 103 -23.25 -21.14 1.82
N ALA A 104 -22.08 -21.35 1.18
CA ALA A 104 -20.86 -21.67 1.89
C ALA A 104 -20.54 -20.58 2.91
N LYS A 105 -20.32 -20.98 4.16
CA LYS A 105 -19.94 -20.06 5.26
C LYS A 105 -18.44 -19.84 5.32
N THR A 106 -17.68 -20.83 4.87
CA THR A 106 -16.21 -20.84 4.82
C THR A 106 -15.77 -21.24 3.43
N LEU A 107 -14.85 -20.47 2.87
CA LEU A 107 -14.17 -20.78 1.63
C LEU A 107 -12.76 -21.24 2.04
N SER A 108 -12.53 -22.54 2.09
CA SER A 108 -11.21 -23.09 2.37
C SER A 108 -10.47 -23.23 1.05
N THR A 109 -9.36 -22.55 0.90
CA THR A 109 -8.52 -22.63 -0.31
C THR A 109 -7.36 -23.60 -0.15
N ASN A 110 -6.95 -23.97 1.07
CA ASN A 110 -5.91 -24.97 1.25
C ASN A 110 -6.20 -25.86 2.45
N VAL A 111 -6.52 -27.09 2.16
CA VAL A 111 -6.31 -28.21 3.10
C VAL A 111 -4.80 -28.41 3.13
N GLY A 112 -4.14 -27.87 4.15
CA GLY A 112 -2.71 -28.14 4.35
C GLY A 112 -2.44 -29.62 4.25
N ASP A 113 -1.36 -29.98 3.59
CA ASP A 113 -0.94 -31.34 3.32
C ASP A 113 -1.15 -32.24 4.55
N LEU A 114 -1.93 -33.32 4.38
CA LEU A 114 -2.18 -34.34 5.42
C LEU A 114 -0.86 -34.88 5.97
N SER A 115 0.25 -34.72 5.23
CA SER A 115 1.60 -35.09 5.63
C SER A 115 2.15 -34.24 6.79
N SER A 116 1.68 -33.04 6.98
CA SER A 116 2.10 -32.13 8.07
C SER A 116 1.51 -32.59 9.43
N LEU A 117 0.35 -33.25 9.42
CA LEU A 117 -0.24 -33.88 10.62
C LEU A 117 0.61 -35.03 11.17
N ALA A 118 1.33 -35.74 10.29
CA ALA A 118 2.24 -36.82 10.69
C ALA A 118 3.54 -36.30 11.32
N ALA A 119 3.90 -35.03 11.07
CA ALA A 119 5.12 -34.39 11.58
C ALA A 119 4.92 -33.58 12.87
N GLY A 120 3.71 -33.55 13.46
CA GLY A 120 3.41 -32.82 14.71
C GLY A 120 3.43 -31.30 14.57
N VAL A 121 3.46 -30.79 13.34
CA VAL A 121 3.37 -29.35 13.05
C VAL A 121 1.89 -29.01 12.89
N THR A 122 1.38 -28.10 13.71
CA THR A 122 0.00 -27.62 13.56
C THR A 122 -0.11 -26.92 12.20
N PRO A 123 -0.91 -27.45 11.24
CA PRO A 123 -1.07 -26.79 9.96
C PRO A 123 -1.75 -25.43 10.19
N SER A 124 -1.13 -24.37 9.73
CA SER A 124 -1.78 -23.06 9.67
C SER A 124 -2.81 -23.10 8.54
N VAL A 125 -4.02 -23.56 8.86
CA VAL A 125 -5.14 -23.51 7.92
C VAL A 125 -5.61 -22.07 7.84
N SER A 126 -5.28 -21.38 6.75
CA SER A 126 -5.87 -20.08 6.44
C SER A 126 -7.33 -20.31 6.02
N VAL A 127 -8.23 -20.20 6.99
CA VAL A 127 -9.67 -20.29 6.73
C VAL A 127 -10.16 -18.92 6.28
N HIS A 128 -10.37 -18.75 4.99
CA HIS A 128 -11.05 -17.56 4.48
C HIS A 128 -12.55 -17.66 4.77
N THR A 129 -13.05 -16.74 5.58
CA THR A 129 -14.50 -16.58 5.77
C THR A 129 -15.13 -16.04 4.50
N SER A 130 -16.39 -16.37 4.24
CA SER A 130 -17.16 -15.79 3.11
C SER A 130 -17.40 -14.28 3.23
N ILE A 131 -16.95 -13.65 4.33
CA ILE A 131 -17.04 -12.21 4.59
C ILE A 131 -15.66 -11.59 4.44
N ILE A 132 -15.54 -10.61 3.54
CA ILE A 132 -14.32 -9.87 3.25
C ILE A 132 -14.48 -8.42 3.67
N SER A 133 -13.42 -7.84 4.22
CA SER A 133 -13.35 -6.40 4.48
C SER A 133 -13.01 -5.66 3.18
N THR A 134 -13.83 -4.66 2.84
CA THR A 134 -13.59 -3.73 1.72
C THR A 134 -13.01 -2.39 2.19
N ARG A 135 -12.64 -2.29 3.49
CA ARG A 135 -12.02 -1.11 4.06
C ARG A 135 -10.59 -0.97 3.57
N ALA A 136 -10.10 0.26 3.55
CA ALA A 136 -8.69 0.51 3.27
C ALA A 136 -7.81 -0.16 4.33
N ARG A 137 -6.75 -0.81 3.87
CA ARG A 137 -5.71 -1.46 4.66
C ARG A 137 -4.37 -0.84 4.29
N THR A 138 -3.45 -0.84 5.22
CA THR A 138 -2.10 -0.36 4.99
C THR A 138 -1.12 -1.52 5.08
N LEU A 139 -0.33 -1.68 4.03
CA LEU A 139 0.83 -2.56 4.01
C LEU A 139 2.06 -1.70 4.27
N ASN A 140 2.82 -2.02 5.31
CA ASN A 140 4.15 -1.49 5.51
C ASN A 140 5.14 -2.54 4.98
N GLY A 141 5.81 -2.22 3.88
CA GLY A 141 6.83 -3.09 3.31
C GLY A 141 8.08 -3.15 4.20
N ASP A 142 8.72 -4.31 4.19
CA ASP A 142 10.02 -4.48 4.82
C ASP A 142 11.11 -3.75 4.02
N VAL A 143 12.21 -3.40 4.70
CA VAL A 143 13.35 -2.76 4.03
C VAL A 143 14.01 -3.76 3.08
N LEU A 144 13.97 -3.45 1.79
CA LEU A 144 14.57 -4.25 0.73
C LEU A 144 15.91 -3.66 0.29
N LYS A 145 16.90 -4.52 0.14
CA LYS A 145 18.18 -4.17 -0.49
C LYS A 145 18.08 -4.43 -1.98
N VAL A 146 18.22 -3.39 -2.78
CA VAL A 146 18.11 -3.41 -4.23
C VAL A 146 19.20 -2.54 -4.87
N ASN A 147 19.44 -2.71 -6.16
CA ASN A 147 20.34 -1.82 -6.90
C ASN A 147 19.51 -0.76 -7.62
N ASP A 148 19.98 0.48 -7.58
CA ASP A 148 19.42 1.57 -8.36
C ASP A 148 19.79 1.43 -9.86
N ARG A 149 19.33 2.37 -10.70
CA ARG A 149 19.67 2.40 -12.13
C ARG A 149 21.17 2.40 -12.42
N MET A 150 21.97 2.97 -11.51
CA MET A 150 23.44 3.07 -11.65
C MET A 150 24.16 1.83 -11.12
N GLY A 151 23.45 0.87 -10.55
CA GLY A 151 24.01 -0.32 -9.91
C GLY A 151 24.47 -0.12 -8.48
N ASN A 152 24.15 1.01 -7.84
CA ASN A 152 24.47 1.23 -6.44
C ASN A 152 23.47 0.46 -5.55
N PRO A 153 23.93 -0.28 -4.54
CA PRO A 153 23.05 -0.93 -3.58
C PRO A 153 22.41 0.12 -2.66
N ILE A 154 21.07 0.12 -2.64
CA ILE A 154 20.25 0.98 -1.78
C ILE A 154 19.33 0.14 -0.91
N GLU A 155 18.96 0.67 0.24
CA GLU A 155 17.92 0.16 1.11
C GLU A 155 16.66 1.03 0.94
N ILE A 156 15.56 0.38 0.57
CA ILE A 156 14.30 1.06 0.24
C ILE A 156 13.13 0.31 0.88
N ALA A 157 12.14 1.05 1.37
CA ALA A 157 10.88 0.50 1.87
C ALA A 157 9.72 1.38 1.40
N GLU A 158 8.54 0.79 1.39
CA GLU A 158 7.31 1.45 0.94
C GLU A 158 6.16 1.27 1.94
N VAL A 159 5.18 2.13 1.84
CA VAL A 159 3.87 1.98 2.43
C VAL A 159 2.82 2.03 1.34
N VAL A 160 1.93 1.05 1.32
CA VAL A 160 0.86 0.94 0.32
C VAL A 160 -0.49 0.94 1.02
N VAL A 161 -1.37 1.86 0.65
CA VAL A 161 -2.76 1.88 1.09
C VAL A 161 -3.62 1.27 -0.01
N TRP A 162 -4.32 0.20 0.32
CA TRP A 162 -5.07 -0.58 -0.64
C TRP A 162 -6.39 -1.09 -0.07
N ARG A 163 -7.33 -1.44 -0.94
CA ARG A 163 -8.62 -2.04 -0.58
C ARG A 163 -9.09 -3.03 -1.64
N VAL A 164 -9.92 -3.98 -1.20
CA VAL A 164 -10.60 -4.89 -2.11
C VAL A 164 -11.77 -4.18 -2.77
N SER A 165 -11.71 -4.00 -4.08
CA SER A 165 -12.78 -3.40 -4.91
C SER A 165 -13.69 -4.46 -5.53
N ASP A 166 -13.12 -5.57 -6.01
CA ASP A 166 -13.83 -6.72 -6.58
C ASP A 166 -13.58 -7.96 -5.72
N THR A 167 -14.57 -8.31 -4.90
CA THR A 167 -14.47 -9.41 -3.96
C THR A 167 -14.43 -10.78 -4.63
N ALA A 168 -14.98 -10.89 -5.85
CA ALA A 168 -14.97 -12.15 -6.60
C ALA A 168 -13.56 -12.46 -7.11
N LYS A 169 -12.87 -11.46 -7.68
CA LYS A 169 -11.49 -11.61 -8.12
C LYS A 169 -10.56 -11.91 -6.95
N ALA A 170 -10.72 -11.19 -5.83
CA ALA A 170 -9.88 -11.36 -4.65
C ALA A 170 -9.97 -12.77 -4.04
N LEU A 171 -11.11 -13.47 -4.19
CA LEU A 171 -11.30 -14.81 -3.63
C LEU A 171 -11.11 -15.96 -4.61
N PHE A 172 -11.27 -15.72 -5.92
CA PHE A 172 -11.30 -16.80 -6.90
C PHE A 172 -10.18 -16.74 -7.94
N ASP A 173 -9.58 -15.55 -8.15
CA ASP A 173 -8.51 -15.40 -9.12
C ASP A 173 -7.11 -15.44 -8.45
N VAL A 174 -7.04 -15.31 -7.11
CA VAL A 174 -5.82 -15.47 -6.30
C VAL A 174 -6.11 -16.32 -5.06
N ASP A 175 -5.13 -17.10 -4.59
CA ASP A 175 -5.31 -17.98 -3.43
C ASP A 175 -5.34 -17.19 -2.12
N ASP A 176 -4.39 -16.27 -1.93
CA ASP A 176 -4.29 -15.39 -0.79
C ASP A 176 -3.96 -13.98 -1.28
N TYR A 177 -4.97 -13.11 -1.24
CA TYR A 177 -4.82 -11.74 -1.71
C TYR A 177 -3.91 -10.88 -0.81
N ASP A 178 -3.79 -11.19 0.50
CA ASP A 178 -2.90 -10.45 1.41
C ASP A 178 -1.42 -10.74 1.07
N SER A 179 -1.06 -12.03 0.93
CA SER A 179 0.29 -12.43 0.47
C SER A 179 0.56 -11.97 -0.96
N TYR A 180 -0.46 -11.99 -1.83
CA TYR A 180 -0.32 -11.51 -3.21
C TYR A 180 0.03 -10.03 -3.26
N VAL A 181 -0.63 -9.18 -2.45
CA VAL A 181 -0.33 -7.74 -2.35
C VAL A 181 1.12 -7.54 -1.91
N THR A 182 1.57 -8.25 -0.87
CA THR A 182 2.93 -8.13 -0.34
C THR A 182 3.97 -8.47 -1.41
N MET A 183 3.81 -9.60 -2.11
CA MET A 183 4.75 -10.00 -3.17
C MET A 183 4.77 -9.03 -4.36
N GLN A 184 3.59 -8.50 -4.74
CA GLN A 184 3.51 -7.53 -5.84
C GLN A 184 4.07 -6.17 -5.43
N ALA A 185 3.92 -5.77 -4.16
CA ALA A 185 4.51 -4.56 -3.61
C ALA A 185 6.04 -4.62 -3.67
N GLU A 186 6.64 -5.67 -3.14
CA GLU A 186 8.09 -5.89 -3.23
C GLU A 186 8.62 -5.92 -4.68
N THR A 187 7.87 -6.56 -5.58
CA THR A 187 8.26 -6.68 -7.00
C THR A 187 8.19 -5.32 -7.70
N ALA A 188 7.13 -4.55 -7.45
CA ALA A 188 6.97 -3.22 -8.02
C ALA A 188 8.02 -2.25 -7.49
N LEU A 189 8.31 -2.30 -6.18
CA LEU A 189 9.35 -1.50 -5.55
C LEU A 189 10.72 -1.78 -6.16
N ARG A 190 11.07 -3.05 -6.33
CA ARG A 190 12.32 -3.47 -6.98
C ARG A 190 12.40 -3.00 -8.44
N HIS A 191 11.30 -3.05 -9.17
CA HIS A 191 11.23 -2.59 -10.55
C HIS A 191 11.41 -1.07 -10.63
N VAL A 192 10.69 -0.30 -9.82
CA VAL A 192 10.81 1.17 -9.76
C VAL A 192 12.23 1.58 -9.36
N ALA A 193 12.83 0.93 -8.36
CA ALA A 193 14.21 1.20 -7.95
C ALA A 193 15.22 0.97 -9.07
N SER A 194 14.98 -0.01 -9.95
CA SER A 194 15.88 -0.29 -11.08
C SER A 194 15.79 0.73 -12.24
N ILE A 195 14.68 1.48 -12.32
CA ILE A 195 14.48 2.49 -13.37
C ILE A 195 15.09 3.84 -13.01
N TYR A 196 15.02 4.21 -11.72
CA TYR A 196 15.46 5.51 -11.24
C TYR A 196 16.78 5.41 -10.50
N SER A 197 17.67 6.43 -10.69
CA SER A 197 18.88 6.57 -9.88
C SER A 197 18.54 7.13 -8.49
N TYR A 198 19.34 6.80 -7.50
CA TYR A 198 19.16 7.34 -6.14
C TYR A 198 19.29 8.86 -6.10
N ASP A 199 20.35 9.40 -6.75
CA ASP A 199 20.66 10.83 -6.78
C ASP A 199 21.24 11.22 -8.14
N HIS A 200 21.30 12.51 -8.44
CA HIS A 200 21.92 13.04 -9.66
C HIS A 200 23.45 12.82 -9.64
N MET A 201 24.02 12.51 -10.80
CA MET A 201 25.45 12.57 -11.04
C MET A 201 25.77 13.80 -11.88
N GLU A 202 26.73 14.63 -11.45
CA GLU A 202 27.12 15.86 -12.16
C GLU A 202 27.72 15.64 -13.55
N ASP A 203 28.13 14.40 -13.90
CA ASP A 203 28.78 14.10 -15.17
C ASP A 203 27.84 13.99 -16.37
N GLU A 204 26.52 13.95 -16.16
CA GLU A 204 25.56 13.99 -17.26
C GLU A 204 25.18 15.44 -17.55
N SER A 205 25.94 16.07 -18.43
CA SER A 205 25.74 17.45 -18.92
C SER A 205 24.39 17.68 -19.66
N GLU A 206 23.47 16.73 -19.67
CA GLU A 206 22.18 16.79 -20.36
C GLU A 206 20.95 16.66 -19.47
N SER A 207 21.06 16.43 -18.16
CA SER A 207 19.85 16.11 -17.41
C SER A 207 19.72 16.72 -16.00
N ASN A 208 19.68 18.03 -15.94
CA ASN A 208 19.09 18.73 -14.78
C ASN A 208 17.57 18.41 -14.62
N THR A 209 17.03 17.54 -15.49
CA THR A 209 15.63 17.08 -15.58
C THR A 209 15.47 15.58 -15.31
N ALA A 210 16.53 14.83 -15.03
CA ALA A 210 16.41 13.41 -14.74
C ALA A 210 15.70 13.20 -13.41
N ILE A 211 14.64 12.39 -13.42
CA ILE A 211 13.89 12.02 -12.20
C ILE A 211 14.75 11.08 -11.35
N THR A 212 14.92 11.41 -10.06
CA THR A 212 15.64 10.57 -9.10
C THR A 212 14.75 10.17 -7.92
N LEU A 213 15.11 9.07 -7.26
CA LEU A 213 14.37 8.57 -6.09
C LEU A 213 14.34 9.58 -4.95
N ARG A 214 15.40 10.39 -4.81
CA ARG A 214 15.56 11.35 -3.70
C ARG A 214 14.89 12.69 -3.97
N SER A 215 15.01 13.23 -5.17
CA SER A 215 14.57 14.60 -5.48
C SER A 215 13.11 14.66 -5.95
N ASN A 216 12.61 13.60 -6.59
CA ASN A 216 11.32 13.55 -7.25
C ASN A 216 10.41 12.50 -6.61
N ILE A 217 10.18 12.63 -5.29
CA ILE A 217 9.44 11.62 -4.51
C ILE A 217 8.00 11.46 -5.02
N GLU A 218 7.36 12.54 -5.48
CA GLU A 218 5.97 12.50 -5.95
C GLU A 218 5.84 11.73 -7.26
N GLU A 219 6.70 12.00 -8.25
CA GLU A 219 6.70 11.31 -9.55
C GLU A 219 7.04 9.83 -9.39
N VAL A 220 7.96 9.50 -8.48
CA VAL A 220 8.31 8.11 -8.16
C VAL A 220 7.15 7.40 -7.47
N SER A 221 6.44 8.08 -6.56
CA SER A 221 5.25 7.54 -5.90
C SER A 221 4.11 7.29 -6.89
N GLU A 222 3.87 8.19 -7.84
CA GLU A 222 2.89 7.99 -8.92
C GLU A 222 3.26 6.80 -9.82
N ALA A 223 4.54 6.67 -10.17
CA ALA A 223 5.03 5.54 -10.95
C ALA A 223 4.83 4.21 -10.20
N LEU A 224 5.14 4.17 -8.90
CA LEU A 224 4.93 3.01 -8.04
C LEU A 224 3.43 2.66 -7.93
N GLN A 225 2.58 3.65 -7.69
CA GLN A 225 1.13 3.47 -7.60
C GLN A 225 0.55 2.94 -8.92
N SER A 226 1.01 3.46 -10.05
CA SER A 226 0.58 3.01 -11.39
C SER A 226 0.97 1.56 -11.65
N GLU A 227 2.22 1.20 -11.34
CA GLU A 227 2.74 -0.17 -11.47
C GLU A 227 1.94 -1.15 -10.59
N LEU A 228 1.74 -0.79 -9.31
CA LEU A 228 0.96 -1.57 -8.36
C LEU A 228 -0.50 -1.72 -8.81
N SER A 229 -1.12 -0.64 -9.26
CA SER A 229 -2.51 -0.65 -9.73
C SER A 229 -2.70 -1.59 -10.92
N ARG A 230 -1.72 -1.64 -11.83
CA ARG A 230 -1.72 -2.57 -12.96
C ARG A 230 -1.64 -4.02 -12.49
N ASN A 231 -0.69 -4.33 -11.61
CA ASN A 231 -0.42 -5.69 -11.15
C ASN A 231 -1.55 -6.21 -10.25
N LEU A 232 -2.09 -5.37 -9.35
CA LEU A 232 -3.11 -5.75 -8.39
C LEU A 232 -4.54 -5.75 -8.97
N SER A 233 -4.75 -5.15 -10.13
CA SER A 233 -6.05 -5.16 -10.84
C SER A 233 -6.55 -6.57 -11.16
N VAL A 234 -5.63 -7.51 -11.37
CA VAL A 234 -5.94 -8.93 -11.62
C VAL A 234 -6.63 -9.55 -10.41
N ALA A 235 -6.18 -9.21 -9.21
CA ALA A 235 -6.76 -9.67 -7.93
C ALA A 235 -7.97 -8.83 -7.48
N GLY A 236 -8.44 -7.86 -8.28
CA GLY A 236 -9.57 -7.00 -7.90
C GLY A 236 -9.27 -6.06 -6.74
N ILE A 237 -8.01 -5.66 -6.58
CA ILE A 237 -7.52 -4.76 -5.54
C ILE A 237 -7.26 -3.39 -6.16
N THR A 238 -7.66 -2.35 -5.45
CA THR A 238 -7.40 -0.95 -5.81
C THR A 238 -6.37 -0.37 -4.85
N VAL A 239 -5.35 0.26 -5.40
CA VAL A 239 -4.34 1.00 -4.64
C VAL A 239 -4.81 2.45 -4.52
N ASP A 240 -5.00 2.90 -3.28
CA ASP A 240 -5.41 4.28 -3.00
C ASP A 240 -4.20 5.22 -2.95
N ASP A 241 -3.07 4.75 -2.38
CA ASP A 241 -1.83 5.51 -2.25
C ASP A 241 -0.64 4.54 -2.14
N ALA A 242 0.52 4.93 -2.66
CA ALA A 242 1.77 4.18 -2.51
C ALA A 242 2.94 5.16 -2.40
N ARG A 243 3.72 5.07 -1.32
CA ARG A 243 4.81 6.00 -1.03
C ARG A 243 6.03 5.28 -0.49
N LEU A 244 7.19 5.86 -0.77
CA LEU A 244 8.45 5.43 -0.17
C LEU A 244 8.52 5.91 1.29
N THR A 245 8.88 5.02 2.21
CA THR A 245 9.04 5.32 3.65
C THR A 245 10.48 5.35 4.09
N HIS A 246 11.32 4.53 3.47
CA HIS A 246 12.75 4.46 3.74
C HIS A 246 13.51 4.50 2.42
N LEU A 247 14.56 5.31 2.37
CA LEU A 247 15.46 5.41 1.23
C LEU A 247 16.86 5.81 1.71
N SER A 248 17.82 4.91 1.61
CA SER A 248 19.20 5.15 1.98
C SER A 248 20.16 4.31 1.13
N TYR A 249 21.42 4.72 1.07
CA TYR A 249 22.45 3.82 0.55
C TYR A 249 22.66 2.64 1.50
N ALA A 250 22.91 1.48 0.94
CA ALA A 250 23.27 0.32 1.74
C ALA A 250 24.53 0.60 2.60
N PRO A 251 24.61 0.09 3.84
CA PRO A 251 25.71 0.41 4.78
C PRO A 251 27.11 0.19 4.21
N GLU A 252 27.26 -0.77 3.29
CA GLU A 252 28.55 -1.13 2.69
C GLU A 252 29.13 0.01 1.85
N ILE A 253 28.31 0.82 1.21
CA ILE A 253 28.76 1.91 0.34
C ILE A 253 28.45 3.30 0.91
N ALA A 254 27.67 3.40 1.99
CA ALA A 254 27.19 4.67 2.53
C ALA A 254 28.38 5.62 2.85
N GLN A 255 29.46 5.13 3.43
CA GLN A 255 30.64 5.95 3.75
C GLN A 255 31.40 6.42 2.50
N ALA A 256 31.49 5.56 1.47
CA ALA A 256 32.12 5.93 0.21
C ALA A 256 31.30 6.98 -0.55
N MET A 257 29.97 6.83 -0.57
CA MET A 257 29.06 7.79 -1.19
C MET A 257 29.05 9.13 -0.46
N LEU A 258 29.12 9.13 0.88
CA LEU A 258 29.24 10.37 1.64
C LEU A 258 30.52 11.14 1.28
N ARG A 259 31.67 10.44 1.18
CA ARG A 259 32.95 11.07 0.77
C ARG A 259 32.86 11.63 -0.66
N ARG A 260 32.21 10.91 -1.55
CA ARG A 260 31.97 11.36 -2.93
C ARG A 260 31.11 12.63 -2.95
N GLN A 261 29.97 12.65 -2.25
CA GLN A 261 29.10 13.83 -2.15
C GLN A 261 29.84 15.03 -1.54
N GLN A 262 30.70 14.81 -0.54
CA GLN A 262 31.54 15.86 0.03
C GLN A 262 32.52 16.43 -1.02
N ALA A 263 33.16 15.57 -1.80
CA ALA A 263 34.08 16.02 -2.85
C ALA A 263 33.35 16.79 -3.96
N GLU A 264 32.20 16.29 -4.43
CA GLU A 264 31.37 16.97 -5.41
C GLU A 264 30.87 18.32 -4.90
N ALA A 265 30.42 18.41 -3.65
CA ALA A 265 30.01 19.66 -3.02
C ALA A 265 31.15 20.70 -2.93
N ILE A 266 32.40 20.25 -2.61
CA ILE A 266 33.57 21.12 -2.58
C ILE A 266 33.89 21.64 -3.99
N ILE A 267 33.84 20.77 -5.01
CA ILE A 267 34.10 21.17 -6.40
C ILE A 267 33.03 22.15 -6.87
N ALA A 268 31.75 21.88 -6.63
CA ALA A 268 30.64 22.78 -6.97
C ALA A 268 30.76 24.14 -6.28
N ALA A 269 31.10 24.15 -4.98
CA ALA A 269 31.34 25.38 -4.24
C ALA A 269 32.52 26.20 -4.83
N ARG A 270 33.63 25.53 -5.15
CA ARG A 270 34.81 26.19 -5.77
C ARG A 270 34.44 26.75 -7.16
N LYS A 271 33.71 25.99 -7.97
CA LYS A 271 33.24 26.48 -9.28
C LYS A 271 32.41 27.74 -9.14
N LYS A 272 31.48 27.79 -8.17
CA LYS A 272 30.67 28.98 -7.88
C LYS A 272 31.50 30.18 -7.39
N ILE A 273 32.53 29.94 -6.57
CA ILE A 273 33.46 30.97 -6.12
C ILE A 273 34.20 31.54 -7.33
N VAL A 274 34.75 30.71 -8.21
CA VAL A 274 35.49 31.15 -9.40
C VAL A 274 34.56 31.91 -10.37
N GLU A 275 33.37 31.41 -10.66
CA GLU A 275 32.37 32.09 -11.50
C GLU A 275 32.01 33.46 -10.92
N GLY A 276 31.77 33.52 -9.61
CA GLY A 276 31.52 34.78 -8.91
C GLY A 276 32.70 35.75 -8.95
N ALA A 277 33.93 35.25 -8.74
CA ALA A 277 35.14 36.06 -8.82
C ALA A 277 35.37 36.62 -10.21
N VAL A 278 35.21 35.81 -11.26
CA VAL A 278 35.31 36.28 -12.67
C VAL A 278 34.30 37.40 -12.95
N SER A 279 33.03 37.20 -12.56
CA SER A 279 31.99 38.19 -12.74
C SER A 279 32.27 39.49 -11.97
N MET A 280 32.76 39.40 -10.74
CA MET A 280 33.13 40.58 -9.94
C MET A 280 34.33 41.33 -10.54
N VAL A 281 35.33 40.60 -11.02
CA VAL A 281 36.51 41.23 -11.69
C VAL A 281 36.10 41.94 -12.97
N ASP A 282 35.29 41.30 -13.81
CA ASP A 282 34.79 41.90 -15.06
C ASP A 282 33.96 43.18 -14.79
N MET A 283 33.05 43.08 -13.81
CA MET A 283 32.25 44.25 -13.38
C MET A 283 33.12 45.37 -12.84
N ALA A 284 34.13 45.07 -12.03
CA ALA A 284 35.05 46.06 -11.47
C ALA A 284 35.87 46.78 -12.55
N LEU A 285 36.43 46.01 -13.49
CA LEU A 285 37.22 46.57 -14.61
C LEU A 285 36.37 47.40 -15.55
N THR A 286 35.13 46.99 -15.84
CA THR A 286 34.17 47.73 -16.67
C THR A 286 33.81 49.08 -16.00
N GLN A 287 33.44 49.08 -14.72
CA GLN A 287 33.07 50.27 -13.99
C GLN A 287 34.24 51.28 -13.86
N LEU A 288 35.46 50.78 -13.61
CA LEU A 288 36.64 51.67 -13.53
C LEU A 288 36.97 52.32 -14.89
N SER A 289 36.75 51.60 -15.99
CA SER A 289 36.93 52.10 -17.35
C SER A 289 35.85 53.15 -17.71
N GLU A 290 34.58 52.88 -17.41
CA GLU A 290 33.45 53.78 -17.68
C GLU A 290 33.51 55.09 -16.88
N ASN A 291 33.96 55.04 -15.64
CA ASN A 291 34.12 56.19 -14.77
C ASN A 291 35.38 57.03 -15.08
N GLY A 292 36.19 56.62 -16.05
CA GLY A 292 37.41 57.35 -16.46
C GLY A 292 38.46 57.49 -15.36
N VAL A 293 38.41 56.62 -14.35
CA VAL A 293 39.35 56.67 -13.19
C VAL A 293 40.76 56.21 -13.58
N VAL A 294 40.85 55.26 -14.52
CA VAL A 294 42.13 54.74 -15.02
C VAL A 294 41.96 54.32 -16.48
N GLU A 295 42.84 54.76 -17.37
CA GLU A 295 42.99 54.20 -18.71
C GLU A 295 43.82 52.89 -18.60
N PHE A 296 43.16 51.75 -18.83
CA PHE A 296 43.84 50.45 -18.78
C PHE A 296 44.33 50.07 -20.17
N ASP A 297 45.63 49.84 -20.29
CA ASP A 297 46.25 49.03 -21.36
C ASP A 297 45.90 47.55 -21.14
N GLU A 298 45.81 46.76 -22.20
CA GLU A 298 45.44 45.33 -22.15
C GLU A 298 46.35 44.53 -21.18
N ASP A 299 47.66 44.83 -21.16
CA ASP A 299 48.62 44.15 -20.25
C ASP A 299 48.32 44.54 -18.77
N ARG A 300 47.94 45.74 -18.49
CA ARG A 300 47.58 46.19 -17.12
C ARG A 300 46.26 45.61 -16.65
N LYS A 301 45.29 45.48 -17.56
CA LYS A 301 44.01 44.78 -17.24
C LYS A 301 44.27 43.31 -16.86
N ALA A 302 45.12 42.60 -17.62
CA ALA A 302 45.45 41.20 -17.35
C ALA A 302 46.14 41.01 -15.96
N VAL A 303 47.10 41.90 -15.61
CA VAL A 303 47.76 41.88 -14.31
C VAL A 303 46.82 42.20 -13.17
N MET A 304 45.91 43.16 -13.34
CA MET A 304 44.93 43.53 -12.31
C MET A 304 43.89 42.45 -12.12
N ALA A 305 43.37 41.86 -13.22
CA ALA A 305 42.50 40.72 -13.18
C ALA A 305 43.11 39.54 -12.45
N SER A 306 44.37 39.19 -12.76
CA SER A 306 45.11 38.13 -12.10
C SER A 306 45.23 38.34 -10.59
N ASN A 307 45.62 39.56 -10.18
CA ASN A 307 45.76 39.90 -8.75
C ASN A 307 44.40 39.84 -8.03
N LEU A 308 43.35 40.38 -8.60
CA LEU A 308 42.01 40.28 -8.02
C LEU A 308 41.49 38.83 -7.91
N MET A 309 41.72 38.03 -8.96
CA MET A 309 41.37 36.61 -8.93
C MET A 309 42.08 35.84 -7.84
N VAL A 310 43.38 36.10 -7.61
CA VAL A 310 44.13 35.46 -6.53
C VAL A 310 43.54 35.81 -5.16
N VAL A 311 43.14 37.08 -4.95
CA VAL A 311 42.56 37.53 -3.69
C VAL A 311 41.15 36.95 -3.49
N LEU A 312 40.35 36.93 -4.54
CA LEU A 312 38.96 36.44 -4.45
C LEU A 312 38.79 34.94 -4.43
N CYS A 313 39.74 34.20 -5.06
CA CYS A 313 39.72 32.73 -5.08
C CYS A 313 40.61 32.10 -4.01
N GLY A 314 41.43 32.85 -3.30
CA GLY A 314 42.34 32.34 -2.25
C GLY A 314 41.58 31.94 -0.99
N GLU A 315 41.89 30.78 -0.41
CA GLU A 315 41.31 30.30 0.87
C GLU A 315 41.94 30.97 2.10
N SER A 316 43.10 31.63 1.96
CA SER A 316 43.78 32.34 3.04
C SER A 316 43.58 33.85 2.91
N GLU A 317 43.38 34.56 4.05
CA GLU A 317 43.40 35.99 4.08
C GLU A 317 44.65 36.53 3.37
N ALA A 318 44.46 37.14 2.18
CA ALA A 318 45.56 37.77 1.47
C ALA A 318 46.00 38.98 2.25
N GLN A 319 47.20 38.97 2.80
CA GLN A 319 47.81 40.16 3.37
C GLN A 319 48.38 41.03 2.22
N PRO A 320 47.80 42.20 1.94
CA PRO A 320 48.34 43.06 0.89
C PRO A 320 49.70 43.59 1.29
N VAL A 321 50.75 43.16 0.58
CA VAL A 321 52.08 43.79 0.71
C VAL A 321 52.09 45.03 -0.14
N LEU A 322 51.92 46.19 0.52
CA LEU A 322 52.07 47.51 -0.13
C LEU A 322 53.58 47.74 -0.38
N ASN A 323 54.00 47.56 -1.62
CA ASN A 323 55.33 47.93 -2.04
C ASN A 323 55.37 49.46 -2.30
N THR A 324 55.77 50.23 -1.29
CA THR A 324 55.87 51.70 -1.34
C THR A 324 57.12 52.21 -2.01
N GLY A 325 57.94 51.31 -2.63
CA GLY A 325 59.29 51.64 -3.03
C GLY A 325 59.63 51.79 -4.50
N SER A 326 58.63 51.71 -5.46
CA SER A 326 58.99 51.84 -6.89
C SER A 326 58.06 52.74 -7.70
N LEU A 327 57.78 53.95 -7.19
CA LEU A 327 57.29 55.03 -8.03
C LEU A 327 58.44 55.99 -8.37
N GLN A 328 59.51 55.47 -8.94
CA GLN A 328 60.48 56.25 -9.68
C GLN A 328 61.02 55.48 -10.87
N GLN A 329 60.40 55.66 -12.00
CA GLN A 329 60.93 56.06 -13.33
C GLN A 329 59.87 55.77 -14.39
#